data_457a0307b9d9e9bcc1eca0f4d609a7bf
#
_entry.id   457a0307b9d9e9bcc1eca0f4d609a7bf
#
_cell.length_a   1.000
_cell.length_b   1.000
_cell.length_c   1.000
_cell.angle_alpha   90.00
_cell.angle_beta   90.00
_cell.angle_gamma   90.00
#
_symmetry.space_group_name_H-M   'P 1'
#
loop_
_entity.id
_entity.type
_entity.pdbx_description
1 polymer ?
#
loop_
_entity_poly.entity_id
_entity_poly.type
_entity_poly.pdbx_seq_one_letter_code
_entity_poly.pdbx_strand_id
1 'polypeptide(L)'
;MNYRFLPDGPVPKVRMTPGQTVLIDPSARSEGSCLEVLDGIARVYCPCEETEGMTLAFLQNGDQLRTARLCSEGICVEALTPLCFKSDTEASEANGYDAVNEWTLQLLRIRHLGNAEQRLQALLALLVNRLGRRCGDWCQLPFRLTHERIGELIGSTRVTSTRLISRLRSADLLLVPTGETTISLAPEFVEAAPLTL
;
A
#
# COMPACT_ATOMS: atom_id res chain seq x y z
N MET A 1 15.64 7.46 -9.91
CA MET A 1 14.24 7.90 -9.65
C MET A 1 14.25 9.37 -9.29
N ASN A 2 13.38 10.18 -9.90
CA ASN A 2 13.27 11.60 -9.53
C ASN A 2 12.24 11.71 -8.40
N TYR A 3 12.71 11.88 -7.17
CA TYR A 3 11.85 12.17 -6.03
C TYR A 3 11.58 13.67 -5.95
N ARG A 4 10.34 14.01 -5.62
CA ARG A 4 9.97 15.37 -5.24
C ARG A 4 10.08 15.47 -3.73
N PHE A 5 10.88 16.41 -3.24
CA PHE A 5 10.96 16.70 -1.80
C PHE A 5 9.76 17.55 -1.38
N LEU A 6 9.22 17.25 -0.20
CA LEU A 6 8.25 18.14 0.43
C LEU A 6 9.02 19.31 1.09
N PRO A 7 8.54 20.55 0.93
CA PRO A 7 9.11 21.69 1.63
C PRO A 7 8.92 21.55 3.14
N ASP A 8 9.83 22.17 3.90
CA ASP A 8 9.70 22.26 5.36
C ASP A 8 8.48 23.11 5.75
N GLY A 9 7.79 22.70 6.81
CA GLY A 9 6.66 23.41 7.37
C GLY A 9 5.28 22.91 6.90
N PRO A 10 4.20 23.53 7.36
CA PRO A 10 2.85 23.13 7.03
C PRO A 10 2.57 23.34 5.54
N VAL A 11 2.35 22.25 4.82
CA VAL A 11 1.95 22.26 3.41
C VAL A 11 0.43 22.15 3.35
N PRO A 12 -0.28 23.16 2.85
CA PRO A 12 -1.75 23.18 2.94
C PRO A 12 -2.40 21.99 2.29
N LYS A 13 -1.97 21.57 1.10
CA LYS A 13 -2.42 20.33 0.43
C LYS A 13 -1.45 19.97 -0.70
N VAL A 14 -1.10 18.70 -0.80
CA VAL A 14 -0.32 18.16 -1.91
C VAL A 14 -1.22 17.22 -2.72
N ARG A 15 -1.24 17.41 -4.03
CA ARG A 15 -1.93 16.51 -4.96
C ARG A 15 -0.92 15.76 -5.81
N MET A 16 -1.17 14.46 -5.99
CA MET A 16 -0.33 13.57 -6.78
C MET A 16 -1.18 12.75 -7.74
N THR A 17 -0.64 12.49 -8.91
CA THR A 17 -1.22 11.53 -9.87
C THR A 17 -0.67 10.13 -9.62
N PRO A 18 -1.37 9.06 -10.02
CA PRO A 18 -0.90 7.69 -9.86
C PRO A 18 0.51 7.49 -10.40
N GLY A 19 1.34 6.78 -9.65
CA GLY A 19 2.74 6.52 -9.95
C GLY A 19 3.72 7.62 -9.53
N GLN A 20 3.25 8.79 -9.12
CA GLN A 20 4.12 9.80 -8.53
C GLN A 20 4.55 9.38 -7.13
N THR A 21 5.81 9.70 -6.78
CA THR A 21 6.39 9.41 -5.47
C THR A 21 7.01 10.67 -4.89
N VAL A 22 6.82 10.86 -3.59
CA VAL A 22 7.47 11.90 -2.80
C VAL A 22 8.33 11.25 -1.74
N LEU A 23 9.56 11.73 -1.56
CA LEU A 23 10.44 11.36 -0.46
C LEU A 23 10.24 12.35 0.70
N ILE A 24 10.02 11.82 1.87
CA ILE A 24 9.90 12.54 3.13
C ILE A 24 11.20 12.31 3.89
N ASP A 25 12.01 13.35 3.98
CA ASP A 25 13.25 13.31 4.74
C ASP A 25 12.95 13.53 6.24
N PRO A 26 13.34 12.59 7.12
CA PRO A 26 13.11 12.72 8.55
C PRO A 26 13.91 13.86 9.17
N SER A 27 15.06 14.24 8.59
CA SER A 27 15.91 15.33 9.09
C SER A 27 15.29 16.71 8.85
N ALA A 28 14.41 16.83 7.86
CA ALA A 28 13.76 18.08 7.48
C ALA A 28 12.47 18.36 8.28
N ARG A 29 12.09 17.50 9.23
CA ARG A 29 10.81 17.61 9.92
C ARG A 29 10.97 17.59 11.44
N SER A 30 10.20 18.46 12.10
CA SER A 30 10.11 18.50 13.57
C SER A 30 9.48 17.20 14.11
N GLU A 31 9.85 16.83 15.34
CA GLU A 31 9.12 15.81 16.10
C GLU A 31 7.63 16.17 16.13
N GLY A 32 6.76 15.27 15.69
CA GLY A 32 5.32 15.48 15.62
C GLY A 32 4.76 15.76 14.22
N SER A 33 5.59 15.88 13.19
CA SER A 33 5.10 16.04 11.82
C SER A 33 4.26 14.84 11.38
N CYS A 34 3.06 15.13 10.89
CA CYS A 34 2.07 14.15 10.47
C CYS A 34 1.62 14.44 9.04
N LEU A 35 1.43 13.39 8.25
CA LEU A 35 0.73 13.46 6.97
C LEU A 35 -0.64 12.83 7.15
N GLU A 36 -1.68 13.51 6.73
CA GLU A 36 -3.06 12.99 6.70
C GLU A 36 -3.51 12.84 5.24
N VAL A 37 -3.95 11.64 4.89
CA VAL A 37 -4.54 11.36 3.58
C VAL A 37 -5.96 11.91 3.55
N LEU A 38 -6.24 12.83 2.63
CA LEU A 38 -7.55 13.47 2.47
C LEU A 38 -8.38 12.79 1.38
N ASP A 39 -7.72 12.16 0.40
CA ASP A 39 -8.38 11.44 -0.69
C ASP A 39 -7.38 10.52 -1.38
N GLY A 40 -7.85 9.40 -1.92
CA GLY A 40 -7.04 8.44 -2.65
C GLY A 40 -6.36 7.39 -1.78
N ILE A 41 -5.47 6.63 -2.41
CA ILE A 41 -4.71 5.54 -1.78
C ILE A 41 -3.23 5.75 -2.05
N ALA A 42 -2.44 5.68 -0.98
CA ALA A 42 -0.99 5.79 -1.00
C ALA A 42 -0.34 4.47 -0.56
N ARG A 43 0.80 4.14 -1.16
CA ARG A 43 1.74 3.14 -0.65
C ARG A 43 2.87 3.86 0.07
N VAL A 44 3.17 3.45 1.29
CA VAL A 44 4.29 3.92 2.11
C VAL A 44 5.37 2.86 2.11
N TYR A 45 6.62 3.25 1.81
CA TYR A 45 7.73 2.32 1.78
C TYR A 45 9.06 2.98 2.18
N CYS A 46 9.98 2.19 2.73
CA CYS A 46 11.37 2.59 2.94
C CYS A 46 12.16 2.49 1.63
N PRO A 47 12.91 3.53 1.25
CA PRO A 47 13.74 3.51 0.03
C PRO A 47 15.09 2.81 0.23
N CYS A 48 15.24 1.93 1.22
CA CYS A 48 16.50 1.25 1.54
C CYS A 48 17.06 0.54 0.32
N GLU A 49 18.34 0.78 0.00
CA GLU A 49 19.01 0.22 -1.19
C GLU A 49 18.99 -1.31 -1.21
N GLU A 50 19.13 -1.93 -0.03
CA GLU A 50 19.15 -3.39 0.14
C GLU A 50 17.80 -4.07 -0.09
N THR A 51 16.69 -3.34 -0.05
CA THR A 51 15.33 -3.91 -0.07
C THR A 51 14.48 -3.50 -1.26
N GLU A 52 15.05 -2.76 -2.23
CA GLU A 52 14.32 -2.23 -3.41
C GLU A 52 13.00 -1.52 -3.06
N GLY A 53 12.92 -0.95 -1.86
CA GLY A 53 11.75 -0.23 -1.37
C GLY A 53 10.76 -1.09 -0.61
N MET A 54 11.11 -1.50 0.60
CA MET A 54 10.26 -2.29 1.50
C MET A 54 8.95 -1.57 1.82
N THR A 55 7.83 -2.16 1.46
CA THR A 55 6.50 -1.65 1.76
C THR A 55 6.18 -1.78 3.25
N LEU A 56 5.76 -0.68 3.86
CA LEU A 56 5.34 -0.60 5.25
C LEU A 56 3.82 -0.61 5.40
N ALA A 57 3.12 0.16 4.57
CA ALA A 57 1.68 0.36 4.68
C ALA A 57 1.03 0.79 3.37
N PHE A 58 -0.29 0.67 3.35
CA PHE A 58 -1.17 1.33 2.39
C PHE A 58 -2.11 2.24 3.18
N LEU A 59 -2.14 3.53 2.83
CA LEU A 59 -2.95 4.53 3.50
C LEU A 59 -4.09 4.97 2.61
N GLN A 60 -5.23 5.23 3.21
CA GLN A 60 -6.44 5.74 2.55
C GLN A 60 -6.97 6.97 3.27
N ASN A 61 -8.07 7.52 2.78
CA ASN A 61 -8.71 8.69 3.37
C ASN A 61 -8.90 8.55 4.89
N GLY A 62 -8.43 9.55 5.64
CA GLY A 62 -8.48 9.62 7.09
C GLY A 62 -7.27 8.99 7.79
N ASP A 63 -6.43 8.21 7.09
CA ASP A 63 -5.23 7.65 7.68
C ASP A 63 -4.15 8.73 7.88
N GLN A 64 -3.40 8.58 8.97
CA GLN A 64 -2.30 9.45 9.34
C GLN A 64 -0.97 8.71 9.32
N LEU A 65 0.07 9.39 8.83
CA LEU A 65 1.45 8.94 8.80
C LEU A 65 2.30 9.85 9.67
N ARG A 66 2.79 9.33 10.79
CA ARG A 66 3.78 10.02 11.63
C ARG A 66 5.18 9.78 11.05
N THR A 67 5.82 10.83 10.57
CA THR A 67 7.04 10.71 9.76
C THR A 67 8.33 10.56 10.58
N ALA A 68 8.33 10.98 11.85
CA ALA A 68 9.56 11.16 12.64
C ALA A 68 10.21 9.86 13.14
N ARG A 69 9.58 8.67 12.99
CA ARG A 69 10.03 7.45 13.67
C ARG A 69 10.15 6.19 12.81
N LEU A 70 9.98 6.27 11.51
CA LEU A 70 9.81 5.06 10.71
C LEU A 70 11.08 4.54 10.03
N CYS A 71 11.95 5.41 9.53
CA CYS A 71 13.19 5.00 8.86
C CYS A 71 14.20 6.14 8.87
N SER A 72 15.48 5.81 9.16
CA SER A 72 16.59 6.79 9.16
C SER A 72 16.89 7.35 7.74
N GLU A 73 16.58 6.60 6.71
CA GLU A 73 16.82 6.96 5.30
C GLU A 73 15.66 7.72 4.65
N GLY A 74 14.63 8.03 5.45
CA GLY A 74 13.41 8.64 4.95
C GLY A 74 12.34 7.65 4.55
N ILE A 75 11.19 8.18 4.13
CA ILE A 75 10.01 7.42 3.74
C ILE A 75 9.53 7.92 2.41
N CYS A 76 9.22 6.99 1.52
CA CYS A 76 8.56 7.28 0.26
C CYS A 76 7.06 7.08 0.36
N VAL A 77 6.29 8.04 -0.16
CA VAL A 77 4.85 7.96 -0.35
C VAL A 77 4.56 7.95 -1.85
N GLU A 78 4.05 6.84 -2.35
CA GLU A 78 3.69 6.62 -3.74
C GLU A 78 2.17 6.70 -3.89
N ALA A 79 1.67 7.50 -4.83
CA ALA A 79 0.26 7.56 -5.17
C ALA A 79 -0.13 6.33 -6.00
N LEU A 80 -1.04 5.49 -5.50
CA LEU A 80 -1.60 4.35 -6.23
C LEU A 80 -2.87 4.74 -7.01
N THR A 81 -3.61 5.72 -6.50
CA THR A 81 -4.73 6.39 -7.15
C THR A 81 -4.47 7.90 -7.16
N PRO A 82 -5.29 8.75 -7.78
CA PRO A 82 -5.22 10.18 -7.52
C PRO A 82 -5.22 10.43 -6.02
N LEU A 83 -4.20 11.10 -5.51
CA LEU A 83 -3.93 11.23 -4.08
C LEU A 83 -3.92 12.70 -3.68
N CYS A 84 -4.57 13.01 -2.57
CA CYS A 84 -4.47 14.29 -1.90
C CYS A 84 -4.13 14.07 -0.42
N PHE A 85 -3.10 14.75 0.07
CA PHE A 85 -2.77 14.76 1.49
C PHE A 85 -2.37 16.15 1.96
N LYS A 86 -2.46 16.38 3.26
CA LYS A 86 -1.92 17.56 3.94
C LYS A 86 -0.78 17.15 4.87
N SER A 87 0.16 18.07 5.06
CA SER A 87 1.17 17.95 6.11
C SER A 87 0.78 18.88 7.24
N ASP A 88 0.70 18.35 8.46
CA ASP A 88 0.44 19.10 9.68
C ASP A 88 1.59 18.88 10.66
N THR A 89 1.83 19.87 11.53
CA THR A 89 2.82 19.79 12.60
C THR A 89 2.22 19.20 13.88
N GLU A 90 0.91 19.10 13.97
CA GLU A 90 0.22 18.52 15.12
C GLU A 90 -0.47 17.21 14.73
N ALA A 91 0.15 16.10 15.13
CA ALA A 91 -0.56 14.82 15.10
C ALA A 91 -1.75 14.91 16.06
N SER A 92 -2.96 14.73 15.57
CA SER A 92 -4.12 14.59 16.44
C SER A 92 -3.90 13.36 17.32
N GLU A 93 -3.81 13.57 18.64
CA GLU A 93 -3.74 12.47 19.61
C GLU A 93 -5.03 11.64 19.69
N ALA A 94 -6.07 12.07 18.97
CA ALA A 94 -7.44 11.61 19.14
C ALA A 94 -7.69 10.13 18.78
N ASN A 95 -6.84 9.50 18.00
CA ASN A 95 -6.98 8.08 17.67
C ASN A 95 -5.64 7.38 17.87
N GLY A 96 -5.53 6.53 18.89
CA GLY A 96 -4.39 5.64 19.14
C GLY A 96 -4.16 4.60 18.02
N TYR A 97 -4.78 4.80 16.86
CA TYR A 97 -4.67 3.98 15.67
C TYR A 97 -3.41 4.37 14.89
N ASP A 98 -2.48 3.43 14.79
CA ASP A 98 -1.29 3.55 13.95
C ASP A 98 -1.44 2.63 12.74
N ALA A 99 -1.89 3.21 11.62
CA ALA A 99 -2.12 2.49 10.38
C ALA A 99 -0.86 1.76 9.89
N VAL A 100 0.31 2.36 10.09
CA VAL A 100 1.59 1.75 9.65
C VAL A 100 1.89 0.50 10.46
N ASN A 101 1.77 0.56 11.79
CA ASN A 101 1.99 -0.60 12.65
C ASN A 101 1.04 -1.74 12.32
N GLU A 102 -0.22 -1.42 12.11
CA GLU A 102 -1.23 -2.43 11.77
C GLU A 102 -0.96 -3.08 10.41
N TRP A 103 -0.67 -2.28 9.38
CA TRP A 103 -0.30 -2.80 8.07
C TRP A 103 0.96 -3.66 8.12
N THR A 104 2.00 -3.18 8.81
CA THR A 104 3.28 -3.90 8.95
C THR A 104 3.05 -5.25 9.62
N LEU A 105 2.24 -5.30 10.68
CA LEU A 105 1.90 -6.56 11.36
C LEU A 105 1.19 -7.53 10.42
N GLN A 106 0.20 -7.07 9.65
CA GLN A 106 -0.54 -7.93 8.71
C GLN A 106 0.37 -8.43 7.58
N LEU A 107 1.20 -7.56 7.01
CA LEU A 107 2.16 -7.94 5.97
C LEU A 107 3.18 -8.98 6.51
N LEU A 108 3.63 -8.81 7.75
CA LEU A 108 4.51 -9.77 8.41
C LEU A 108 3.80 -11.13 8.59
N ARG A 109 2.56 -11.14 9.08
CA ARG A 109 1.77 -12.38 9.21
C ARG A 109 1.62 -13.11 7.87
N ILE A 110 1.33 -12.38 6.80
CA ILE A 110 1.25 -12.94 5.44
C ILE A 110 2.56 -13.61 5.06
N ARG A 111 3.69 -12.98 5.31
CA ARG A 111 5.02 -13.53 4.98
C ARG A 111 5.34 -14.84 5.72
N HIS A 112 4.73 -15.08 6.87
CA HIS A 112 4.88 -16.32 7.65
C HIS A 112 3.97 -17.47 7.19
N LEU A 113 3.08 -17.27 6.23
CA LEU A 113 2.30 -18.36 5.63
C LEU A 113 3.20 -19.32 4.84
N GLY A 114 2.82 -20.63 4.81
CA GLY A 114 3.69 -21.71 4.37
C GLY A 114 4.14 -21.64 2.91
N ASN A 115 3.30 -21.16 1.99
CA ASN A 115 3.63 -21.12 0.58
C ASN A 115 3.22 -19.81 -0.11
N ALA A 116 3.82 -19.53 -1.27
CA ALA A 116 3.62 -18.29 -2.00
C ALA A 116 2.18 -18.08 -2.50
N GLU A 117 1.44 -19.15 -2.75
CA GLU A 117 0.04 -19.10 -3.20
C GLU A 117 -0.87 -18.61 -2.06
N GLN A 118 -0.73 -19.19 -0.87
CA GLN A 118 -1.45 -18.75 0.33
C GLN A 118 -1.10 -17.29 0.68
N ARG A 119 0.19 -16.92 0.57
CA ARG A 119 0.63 -15.53 0.80
C ARG A 119 0.02 -14.56 -0.20
N LEU A 120 -0.04 -14.92 -1.48
CA LEU A 120 -0.70 -14.09 -2.49
C LEU A 120 -2.18 -13.95 -2.22
N GLN A 121 -2.88 -15.04 -1.90
CA GLN A 121 -4.31 -15.02 -1.60
C GLN A 121 -4.60 -14.13 -0.39
N ALA A 122 -3.86 -14.30 0.71
CA ALA A 122 -4.00 -13.48 1.90
C ALA A 122 -3.70 -11.99 1.63
N LEU A 123 -2.66 -11.68 0.84
CA LEU A 123 -2.35 -10.31 0.44
C LEU A 123 -3.50 -9.67 -0.35
N LEU A 124 -3.99 -10.36 -1.37
CA LEU A 124 -5.06 -9.82 -2.22
C LEU A 124 -6.37 -9.65 -1.43
N ALA A 125 -6.70 -10.60 -0.55
CA ALA A 125 -7.84 -10.49 0.35
C ALA A 125 -7.70 -9.31 1.33
N LEU A 126 -6.54 -9.13 1.94
CA LEU A 126 -6.25 -7.99 2.82
C LEU A 126 -6.45 -6.65 2.09
N LEU A 127 -5.86 -6.52 0.89
CA LEU A 127 -5.97 -5.30 0.10
C LEU A 127 -7.43 -4.98 -0.27
N VAL A 128 -8.18 -5.99 -0.72
CA VAL A 128 -9.59 -5.81 -1.10
C VAL A 128 -10.46 -5.47 0.11
N ASN A 129 -10.28 -6.16 1.23
CA ASN A 129 -11.09 -5.93 2.44
C ASN A 129 -10.88 -4.54 3.03
N ARG A 130 -9.68 -3.97 2.90
CA ARG A 130 -9.36 -2.66 3.45
C ARG A 130 -9.52 -1.51 2.47
N LEU A 131 -9.16 -1.73 1.21
CA LEU A 131 -9.00 -0.66 0.21
C LEU A 131 -9.92 -0.84 -0.99
N GLY A 132 -10.56 -1.99 -1.09
CA GLY A 132 -11.46 -2.34 -2.17
C GLY A 132 -12.92 -2.01 -1.89
N ARG A 133 -13.75 -2.38 -2.82
CA ARG A 133 -15.21 -2.29 -2.72
C ARG A 133 -15.89 -3.46 -3.44
N ARG A 134 -17.09 -3.80 -3.00
CA ARG A 134 -17.94 -4.71 -3.77
C ARG A 134 -18.49 -3.98 -5.00
N CYS A 135 -18.37 -4.61 -6.16
CA CYS A 135 -18.89 -4.08 -7.42
C CYS A 135 -19.59 -5.23 -8.17
N GLY A 136 -20.92 -5.33 -8.03
CA GLY A 136 -21.69 -6.47 -8.50
C GLY A 136 -21.20 -7.78 -7.86
N ASP A 137 -20.87 -8.74 -8.72
CA ASP A 137 -20.40 -10.07 -8.30
C ASP A 137 -18.89 -10.13 -8.06
N TRP A 138 -18.21 -9.00 -8.06
CA TRP A 138 -16.75 -8.92 -7.91
C TRP A 138 -16.33 -8.04 -6.74
N CYS A 139 -15.18 -8.36 -6.14
CA CYS A 139 -14.47 -7.50 -5.21
C CYS A 139 -13.43 -6.71 -6.00
N GLN A 140 -13.57 -5.38 -6.07
CA GLN A 140 -12.73 -4.51 -6.90
C GLN A 140 -11.73 -3.74 -6.06
N LEU A 141 -10.45 -3.78 -6.48
CA LEU A 141 -9.38 -2.94 -5.96
C LEU A 141 -9.09 -1.82 -6.97
N PRO A 142 -9.10 -0.53 -6.56
CA PRO A 142 -9.02 0.60 -7.50
C PRO A 142 -7.62 0.88 -8.05
N PHE A 143 -6.65 0.01 -7.78
CA PHE A 143 -5.28 0.09 -8.29
C PHE A 143 -4.71 -1.29 -8.57
N ARG A 144 -3.58 -1.32 -9.24
CA ARG A 144 -2.87 -2.55 -9.58
C ARG A 144 -1.42 -2.47 -9.11
N LEU A 145 -0.98 -3.47 -8.38
CA LEU A 145 0.43 -3.64 -8.05
C LEU A 145 1.17 -4.34 -9.18
N THR A 146 2.42 -3.97 -9.42
CA THR A 146 3.29 -4.70 -10.33
C THR A 146 3.61 -6.08 -9.76
N HIS A 147 3.94 -7.05 -10.61
CA HIS A 147 4.32 -8.40 -10.16
C HIS A 147 5.57 -8.38 -9.27
N GLU A 148 6.44 -7.41 -9.45
CA GLU A 148 7.62 -7.17 -8.63
C GLU A 148 7.22 -6.73 -7.20
N ARG A 149 6.27 -5.78 -7.10
CA ARG A 149 5.72 -5.33 -5.80
C ARG A 149 4.97 -6.45 -5.09
N ILE A 150 4.21 -7.25 -5.82
CA ILE A 150 3.56 -8.44 -5.26
C ILE A 150 4.63 -9.41 -4.74
N GLY A 151 5.71 -9.63 -5.51
CA GLY A 151 6.83 -10.47 -5.09
C GLY A 151 7.49 -10.00 -3.81
N GLU A 152 7.76 -8.70 -3.72
CA GLU A 152 8.30 -8.05 -2.52
C GLU A 152 7.39 -8.30 -1.31
N LEU A 153 6.09 -8.02 -1.44
CA LEU A 153 5.12 -8.14 -0.35
C LEU A 153 4.94 -9.58 0.16
N ILE A 154 4.92 -10.57 -0.74
CA ILE A 154 4.74 -11.97 -0.36
C ILE A 154 6.06 -12.72 -0.11
N GLY A 155 7.21 -12.04 -0.17
CA GLY A 155 8.53 -12.68 -0.01
C GLY A 155 8.80 -13.73 -1.10
N SER A 156 8.60 -13.36 -2.38
CA SER A 156 8.77 -14.24 -3.53
C SER A 156 9.38 -13.47 -4.70
N THR A 157 9.70 -14.17 -5.80
CA THR A 157 10.24 -13.53 -6.99
C THR A 157 9.13 -12.96 -7.89
N ARG A 158 9.48 -11.98 -8.74
CA ARG A 158 8.62 -11.48 -9.81
C ARG A 158 8.08 -12.61 -10.70
N VAL A 159 8.95 -13.59 -11.04
CA VAL A 159 8.58 -14.74 -11.89
C VAL A 159 7.50 -15.59 -11.22
N THR A 160 7.65 -15.89 -9.94
CA THR A 160 6.66 -16.63 -9.16
C THR A 160 5.34 -15.87 -9.09
N SER A 161 5.37 -14.56 -8.79
CA SER A 161 4.19 -13.71 -8.76
C SER A 161 3.47 -13.69 -10.10
N THR A 162 4.21 -13.56 -11.22
CA THR A 162 3.63 -13.60 -12.57
C THR A 162 2.91 -14.92 -12.83
N ARG A 163 3.52 -16.05 -12.47
CA ARG A 163 2.92 -17.38 -12.66
C ARG A 163 1.65 -17.56 -11.82
N LEU A 164 1.66 -17.11 -10.57
CA LEU A 164 0.51 -17.19 -9.68
C LEU A 164 -0.66 -16.32 -10.16
N ILE A 165 -0.38 -15.08 -10.55
CA ILE A 165 -1.40 -14.17 -11.12
C ILE A 165 -1.98 -14.75 -12.42
N SER A 166 -1.15 -15.34 -13.28
CA SER A 166 -1.63 -15.99 -14.51
C SER A 166 -2.56 -17.16 -14.23
N ARG A 167 -2.25 -17.97 -13.19
CA ARG A 167 -3.14 -19.06 -12.74
C ARG A 167 -4.49 -18.55 -12.27
N LEU A 168 -4.50 -17.49 -11.44
CA LEU A 168 -5.76 -16.90 -10.97
C LEU A 168 -6.61 -16.37 -12.13
N ARG A 169 -5.97 -15.78 -13.14
CA ARG A 169 -6.68 -15.32 -14.35
C ARG A 169 -7.24 -16.49 -15.17
N SER A 170 -6.50 -17.58 -15.33
CA SER A 170 -6.95 -18.77 -16.05
C SER A 170 -8.06 -19.53 -15.32
N ALA A 171 -8.19 -19.32 -14.01
CA ALA A 171 -9.25 -19.92 -13.19
C ALA A 171 -10.43 -18.97 -12.98
N ASP A 172 -10.49 -17.83 -13.69
CA ASP A 172 -11.51 -16.78 -13.57
C ASP A 172 -11.68 -16.21 -12.15
N LEU A 173 -10.64 -16.35 -11.30
CA LEU A 173 -10.62 -15.80 -9.94
C LEU A 173 -10.10 -14.36 -9.88
N LEU A 174 -9.44 -13.90 -10.95
CA LEU A 174 -8.89 -12.55 -11.08
C LEU A 174 -9.10 -12.03 -12.49
N LEU A 175 -9.72 -10.84 -12.59
CA LEU A 175 -9.89 -10.11 -13.85
C LEU A 175 -9.07 -8.81 -13.82
N VAL A 176 -8.44 -8.53 -14.95
CA VAL A 176 -7.73 -7.27 -15.21
C VAL A 176 -8.31 -6.68 -16.48
N PRO A 177 -9.25 -5.74 -16.40
CA PRO A 177 -9.81 -5.11 -17.59
C PRO A 177 -8.72 -4.41 -18.41
N THR A 178 -8.82 -4.51 -19.72
CA THR A 178 -7.85 -3.88 -20.63
C THR A 178 -7.97 -2.36 -20.53
N GLY A 179 -6.84 -1.68 -20.34
CA GLY A 179 -6.80 -0.21 -20.24
C GLY A 179 -7.19 0.36 -18.87
N GLU A 180 -7.56 -0.48 -17.91
CA GLU A 180 -7.87 -0.05 -16.55
C GLU A 180 -6.72 -0.33 -15.57
N THR A 181 -6.64 0.49 -14.54
CA THR A 181 -5.71 0.29 -13.42
C THR A 181 -6.31 -0.57 -12.31
N THR A 182 -7.58 -0.92 -12.42
CA THR A 182 -8.33 -1.73 -11.45
C THR A 182 -8.07 -3.22 -11.63
N ILE A 183 -8.23 -3.98 -10.56
CA ILE A 183 -8.34 -5.44 -10.61
C ILE A 183 -9.62 -5.87 -9.92
N SER A 184 -10.23 -6.96 -10.39
CA SER A 184 -11.41 -7.57 -9.79
C SER A 184 -11.09 -9.00 -9.35
N LEU A 185 -11.49 -9.35 -8.13
CA LEU A 185 -11.30 -10.66 -7.51
C LEU A 185 -12.65 -11.33 -7.26
N ALA A 186 -12.72 -12.61 -7.52
CA ALA A 186 -13.90 -13.41 -7.20
C ALA A 186 -14.11 -13.45 -5.68
N PRO A 187 -15.34 -13.27 -5.18
CA PRO A 187 -15.60 -13.26 -3.74
C PRO A 187 -15.18 -14.53 -3.03
N GLU A 188 -15.44 -15.68 -3.62
CA GLU A 188 -15.05 -16.99 -3.08
C GLU A 188 -13.54 -17.11 -2.89
N PHE A 189 -12.73 -16.45 -3.75
CA PHE A 189 -11.28 -16.40 -3.59
C PHE A 189 -10.87 -15.55 -2.38
N VAL A 190 -11.57 -14.43 -2.16
CA VAL A 190 -11.32 -13.52 -1.04
C VAL A 190 -11.76 -14.15 0.28
N GLU A 191 -12.94 -14.79 0.32
CA GLU A 191 -13.52 -15.43 1.49
C GLU A 191 -12.76 -16.68 1.94
N ALA A 192 -12.14 -17.40 0.99
CA ALA A 192 -11.31 -18.59 1.28
C ALA A 192 -9.88 -18.23 1.72
N ALA A 193 -9.56 -16.95 1.97
CA ALA A 193 -8.22 -16.56 2.37
C ALA A 193 -7.82 -17.16 3.73
N PRO A 194 -6.55 -17.61 3.88
CA PRO A 194 -6.10 -18.36 5.07
C PRO A 194 -5.99 -17.50 6.34
N LEU A 195 -6.14 -16.20 6.23
CA LEU A 195 -6.16 -15.25 7.36
C LEU A 195 -7.51 -14.53 7.37
N THR A 196 -8.25 -14.67 8.46
CA THR A 196 -9.37 -13.79 8.79
C THR A 196 -8.76 -12.47 9.30
N LEU A 197 -8.91 -11.41 8.51
CA LEU A 197 -8.28 -10.10 8.74
C LEU A 197 -9.32 -9.12 9.26
#